data_a52716b9509407b075da20909ceeb97b
#
_entry.id   a52716b9509407b075da20909ceeb97b
#
_cell.length_a   1.000
_cell.length_b   1.000
_cell.length_c   1.000
_cell.angle_alpha   90.00
_cell.angle_beta   90.00
_cell.angle_gamma   90.00
#
_symmetry.space_group_name_H-M   'P 1'
#
loop_
_entity.id
_entity.type
_entity.pdbx_description
1 polymer ?
#
loop_
_entity_poly.entity_id
_entity_poly.type
_entity_poly.pdbx_seq_one_letter_code
_entity_poly.pdbx_strand_id
1 'polypeptide(L)'
;MRRYMAMLAGLLLMAGCPAMAQTLDTAGATSCAVRGYATDTDPRGTNVRAAPRADAPIIGHLAPPTKIDANTETGNEFDIVGSKDGWLLIRNGSDDGLTFDAAHKADGRGWVSAKLVGTQLRLPAFRSAPQRDAPEIAHFQGDSWGPDSAGVTAIHGCQGQYIEVTAGPPDGKTLRGWSYLPCSLQLTTCDGGVTE
;
A
#
# COMPACT_ATOMS: atom_id res chain seq x y z
N MET A 1 6.87 -79.77 5.25
CA MET A 1 6.36 -78.76 6.09
C MET A 1 6.76 -77.36 5.52
N ARG A 2 5.87 -76.71 4.77
CA ARG A 2 6.11 -75.40 4.18
C ARG A 2 5.45 -74.35 5.06
N ARG A 3 6.26 -73.42 5.65
CA ARG A 3 5.79 -72.26 6.45
C ARG A 3 5.55 -71.09 5.48
N TYR A 4 4.29 -70.63 5.35
CA TYR A 4 3.94 -69.43 4.67
C TYR A 4 4.07 -68.25 5.65
N MET A 5 4.96 -67.31 5.33
CA MET A 5 5.17 -66.06 6.06
C MET A 5 4.30 -65.00 5.38
N ALA A 6 3.22 -64.59 6.05
CA ALA A 6 2.36 -63.53 5.58
C ALA A 6 2.99 -62.15 5.91
N MET A 7 3.38 -61.39 4.88
CA MET A 7 3.77 -59.99 5.04
C MET A 7 2.51 -59.13 5.08
N LEU A 8 2.23 -58.50 6.24
CA LEU A 8 1.27 -57.40 6.37
C LEU A 8 1.94 -56.11 5.88
N ALA A 9 1.52 -55.61 4.72
CA ALA A 9 1.86 -54.29 4.23
C ALA A 9 0.96 -53.26 4.94
N GLY A 10 1.51 -52.52 5.88
CA GLY A 10 0.83 -51.42 6.55
C GLY A 10 0.73 -50.18 5.61
N LEU A 11 -0.47 -49.86 5.19
CA LEU A 11 -0.79 -48.65 4.40
C LEU A 11 -0.82 -47.46 5.36
N LEU A 12 0.26 -46.63 5.39
CA LEU A 12 0.23 -45.33 6.07
C LEU A 12 -0.63 -44.37 5.25
N LEU A 13 -1.83 -44.09 5.70
CA LEU A 13 -2.62 -42.93 5.23
C LEU A 13 -2.00 -41.65 5.76
N MET A 14 -1.29 -40.93 4.91
CA MET A 14 -0.89 -39.55 5.15
C MET A 14 -2.15 -38.67 5.11
N ALA A 15 -2.71 -38.35 6.26
CA ALA A 15 -3.74 -37.35 6.37
C ALA A 15 -3.14 -35.97 6.06
N GLY A 16 -3.31 -35.51 4.81
CA GLY A 16 -2.97 -34.15 4.43
C GLY A 16 -3.86 -33.19 5.21
N CYS A 17 -3.30 -32.40 6.12
CA CYS A 17 -4.01 -31.25 6.70
C CYS A 17 -4.44 -30.32 5.56
N PRO A 18 -5.74 -29.98 5.44
CA PRO A 18 -6.15 -28.94 4.50
C PRO A 18 -5.47 -27.64 4.91
N ALA A 19 -4.73 -27.03 3.99
CA ALA A 19 -4.21 -25.69 4.17
C ALA A 19 -5.41 -24.76 4.33
N MET A 20 -5.68 -24.30 5.56
CA MET A 20 -6.71 -23.30 5.81
C MET A 20 -6.32 -22.04 5.05
N ALA A 21 -7.17 -21.62 4.10
CA ALA A 21 -7.03 -20.33 3.44
C ALA A 21 -7.01 -19.24 4.55
N GLN A 22 -5.93 -18.49 4.62
CA GLN A 22 -5.78 -17.49 5.67
C GLN A 22 -6.64 -16.28 5.29
N THR A 23 -7.57 -15.94 6.15
CA THR A 23 -8.45 -14.77 5.95
C THR A 23 -7.67 -13.47 6.13
N LEU A 24 -7.99 -12.47 5.30
CA LEU A 24 -7.46 -11.12 5.43
C LEU A 24 -7.90 -10.52 6.77
N ASP A 25 -6.92 -10.13 7.61
CA ASP A 25 -7.18 -9.47 8.89
C ASP A 25 -7.30 -7.96 8.68
N THR A 26 -8.50 -7.42 8.79
CA THR A 26 -8.79 -5.98 8.73
C THR A 26 -9.24 -5.41 10.08
N ALA A 27 -9.15 -6.17 11.15
CA ALA A 27 -9.60 -5.74 12.47
C ALA A 27 -8.82 -4.50 12.96
N GLY A 28 -9.55 -3.46 13.35
CA GLY A 28 -8.98 -2.20 13.82
C GLY A 28 -8.32 -1.35 12.74
N ALA A 29 -8.54 -1.63 11.46
CA ALA A 29 -8.11 -0.76 10.37
C ALA A 29 -8.95 0.52 10.34
N THR A 30 -8.28 1.66 10.19
CA THR A 30 -8.93 2.93 9.88
C THR A 30 -9.27 2.95 8.39
N SER A 31 -10.53 3.23 8.04
CA SER A 31 -10.98 3.28 6.63
C SER A 31 -10.44 4.51 5.91
N CYS A 32 -10.01 4.33 4.67
CA CYS A 32 -9.48 5.37 3.79
C CYS A 32 -10.13 5.33 2.39
N ALA A 33 -9.99 6.43 1.67
CA ALA A 33 -10.35 6.55 0.26
C ALA A 33 -9.33 7.49 -0.42
N VAL A 34 -8.08 7.04 -0.48
CA VAL A 34 -6.95 7.79 -1.04
C VAL A 34 -6.17 6.91 -2.02
N ARG A 35 -5.19 7.47 -2.72
CA ARG A 35 -4.40 6.75 -3.72
C ARG A 35 -2.90 6.83 -3.41
N GLY A 36 -2.18 5.83 -3.88
CA GLY A 36 -0.74 5.76 -3.80
C GLY A 36 -0.15 4.89 -4.90
N TYR A 37 1.16 4.78 -4.90
CA TYR A 37 1.93 3.98 -5.85
C TYR A 37 3.07 3.25 -5.15
N ALA A 38 3.56 2.17 -5.78
CA ALA A 38 4.69 1.39 -5.28
C ALA A 38 6.00 2.16 -5.42
N THR A 39 6.85 2.11 -4.38
CA THR A 39 8.19 2.71 -4.39
C THR A 39 9.29 1.69 -4.13
N ASP A 40 8.94 0.41 -3.95
CA ASP A 40 9.90 -0.66 -3.72
C ASP A 40 10.68 -0.98 -4.99
N THR A 41 11.99 -0.84 -4.94
CA THR A 41 12.88 -1.13 -6.07
C THR A 41 13.39 -2.58 -6.11
N ASP A 42 12.93 -3.45 -5.19
CA ASP A 42 13.26 -4.88 -5.27
C ASP A 42 12.71 -5.46 -6.59
N PRO A 43 13.56 -6.07 -7.45
CA PRO A 43 13.11 -6.61 -8.72
C PRO A 43 12.07 -7.74 -8.58
N ARG A 44 11.90 -8.30 -7.39
CA ARG A 44 10.84 -9.26 -7.07
C ARG A 44 9.51 -8.61 -6.73
N GLY A 45 9.49 -7.26 -6.59
CA GLY A 45 8.32 -6.50 -6.17
C GLY A 45 8.01 -6.61 -4.68
N THR A 46 6.93 -5.95 -4.28
CA THR A 46 6.52 -5.84 -2.88
C THR A 46 5.58 -6.97 -2.48
N ASN A 47 5.85 -7.60 -1.35
CA ASN A 47 4.95 -8.59 -0.75
C ASN A 47 3.67 -7.94 -0.23
N VAL A 48 2.53 -8.47 -0.66
CA VAL A 48 1.21 -8.13 -0.13
C VAL A 48 0.78 -9.20 0.89
N ARG A 49 0.37 -8.77 2.08
CA ARG A 49 0.20 -9.65 3.23
C ARG A 49 -1.25 -9.74 3.72
N ALA A 50 -1.56 -10.84 4.39
CA ALA A 50 -2.88 -11.11 4.98
C ALA A 50 -3.17 -10.26 6.24
N ALA A 51 -2.16 -9.68 6.88
CA ALA A 51 -2.30 -8.87 8.10
C ALA A 51 -1.24 -7.76 8.14
N PRO A 52 -1.45 -6.67 8.91
CA PRO A 52 -0.54 -5.52 8.98
C PRO A 52 0.70 -5.82 9.87
N ARG A 53 1.51 -6.79 9.47
CA ARG A 53 2.75 -7.19 10.16
C ARG A 53 3.69 -7.95 9.22
N ALA A 54 5.00 -7.85 9.49
CA ALA A 54 6.04 -8.34 8.59
C ALA A 54 6.13 -9.88 8.49
N ASP A 55 5.67 -10.59 9.49
CA ASP A 55 5.63 -12.05 9.54
C ASP A 55 4.28 -12.65 9.10
N ALA A 56 3.33 -11.79 8.70
CA ALA A 56 2.06 -12.27 8.14
C ALA A 56 2.29 -12.99 6.81
N PRO A 57 1.45 -13.97 6.50
CA PRO A 57 1.50 -14.67 5.23
C PRO A 57 1.42 -13.73 4.04
N ILE A 58 2.19 -14.05 3.01
CA ILE A 58 2.12 -13.38 1.72
C ILE A 58 0.93 -13.95 0.96
N ILE A 59 0.03 -13.08 0.51
CA ILE A 59 -1.19 -13.44 -0.22
C ILE A 59 -1.23 -12.85 -1.63
N GLY A 60 -0.23 -12.04 -1.96
CA GLY A 60 -0.12 -11.42 -3.27
C GLY A 60 1.21 -10.68 -3.44
N HIS A 61 1.38 -10.12 -4.62
CA HIS A 61 2.56 -9.33 -4.98
C HIS A 61 2.14 -8.08 -5.75
N LEU A 62 2.84 -6.99 -5.47
CA LEU A 62 2.81 -5.77 -6.25
C LEU A 62 4.09 -5.72 -7.09
N ALA A 63 3.94 -5.63 -8.40
CA ALA A 63 5.07 -5.63 -9.32
C ALA A 63 6.05 -4.47 -9.03
N PRO A 64 7.34 -4.63 -9.34
CA PRO A 64 8.31 -3.56 -9.17
C PRO A 64 8.01 -2.39 -10.11
N PRO A 65 8.56 -1.18 -9.85
CA PRO A 65 8.44 -0.05 -10.76
C PRO A 65 8.90 -0.37 -12.18
N THR A 66 8.24 0.23 -13.14
CA THR A 66 8.53 0.05 -14.57
C THR A 66 9.30 1.27 -15.09
N LYS A 67 10.36 1.01 -15.84
CA LYS A 67 11.09 2.07 -16.56
C LYS A 67 10.27 2.62 -17.71
N ILE A 68 10.04 3.92 -17.68
CA ILE A 68 9.40 4.67 -18.79
C ILE A 68 10.46 5.17 -19.76
N ASP A 69 11.58 5.65 -19.24
CA ASP A 69 12.76 6.07 -20.02
C ASP A 69 14.06 5.86 -19.21
N ALA A 70 15.17 6.45 -19.67
CA ALA A 70 16.48 6.27 -19.02
C ALA A 70 16.57 6.81 -17.59
N ASN A 71 15.71 7.79 -17.23
CA ASN A 71 15.77 8.52 -15.97
C ASN A 71 14.46 8.45 -15.16
N THR A 72 13.40 7.87 -15.74
CA THR A 72 12.06 7.87 -15.16
C THR A 72 11.57 6.44 -14.93
N GLU A 73 11.22 6.15 -13.70
CA GLU A 73 10.52 4.91 -13.31
C GLU A 73 9.18 5.27 -12.67
N THR A 74 8.15 4.46 -12.91
CA THR A 74 6.84 4.60 -12.27
C THR A 74 6.46 3.31 -11.57
N GLY A 75 6.00 3.42 -10.33
CA GLY A 75 5.41 2.33 -9.58
C GLY A 75 3.96 2.11 -9.96
N ASN A 76 3.47 0.89 -9.77
CA ASN A 76 2.06 0.58 -9.97
C ASN A 76 1.19 1.39 -9.02
N GLU A 77 0.13 1.97 -9.56
CA GLU A 77 -0.84 2.77 -8.81
C GLU A 77 -1.95 1.89 -8.23
N PHE A 78 -2.39 2.23 -7.03
CA PHE A 78 -3.46 1.50 -6.32
C PHE A 78 -4.28 2.41 -5.42
N ASP A 79 -5.47 1.92 -5.06
CA ASP A 79 -6.28 2.53 -4.02
C ASP A 79 -5.79 2.10 -2.63
N ILE A 80 -5.73 3.02 -1.70
CA ILE A 80 -5.51 2.79 -0.28
C ILE A 80 -6.87 2.88 0.41
N VAL A 81 -7.34 1.75 0.93
CA VAL A 81 -8.68 1.61 1.52
C VAL A 81 -8.67 1.46 3.03
N GLY A 82 -7.49 1.39 3.64
CA GLY A 82 -7.33 1.36 5.08
C GLY A 82 -5.89 1.56 5.52
N SER A 83 -5.71 1.89 6.81
CA SER A 83 -4.39 1.96 7.45
C SER A 83 -4.42 1.41 8.87
N LYS A 84 -3.30 0.83 9.31
CA LYS A 84 -3.08 0.36 10.67
C LYS A 84 -1.59 0.20 10.96
N ASP A 85 -1.09 0.81 12.03
CA ASP A 85 0.25 0.59 12.59
C ASP A 85 1.41 0.68 11.56
N GLY A 86 1.34 1.66 10.63
CA GLY A 86 2.35 1.83 9.57
C GLY A 86 2.19 0.88 8.38
N TRP A 87 1.04 0.22 8.27
CA TRP A 87 0.63 -0.59 7.13
C TRP A 87 -0.56 0.03 6.42
N LEU A 88 -0.63 -0.17 5.12
CA LEU A 88 -1.70 0.31 4.27
C LEU A 88 -2.43 -0.89 3.65
N LEU A 89 -3.74 -0.93 3.80
CA LEU A 89 -4.60 -1.88 3.12
C LEU A 89 -4.88 -1.36 1.73
N ILE A 90 -4.39 -2.06 0.73
CA ILE A 90 -4.51 -1.67 -0.67
C ILE A 90 -5.43 -2.60 -1.44
N ARG A 91 -5.95 -2.10 -2.56
CA ARG A 91 -6.64 -2.89 -3.59
C ARG A 91 -6.22 -2.38 -4.97
N ASN A 92 -6.52 -3.15 -6.03
CA ASN A 92 -6.25 -2.74 -7.40
C ASN A 92 -6.75 -1.33 -7.68
N GLY A 93 -5.85 -0.53 -8.29
CA GLY A 93 -6.18 0.70 -8.97
C GLY A 93 -6.47 0.44 -10.46
N SER A 94 -5.90 1.29 -11.32
CA SER A 94 -6.02 1.19 -12.78
C SER A 94 -5.04 0.21 -13.44
N ASP A 95 -4.00 -0.22 -12.71
CA ASP A 95 -2.88 -1.00 -13.24
C ASP A 95 -2.98 -2.46 -12.84
N ASP A 96 -2.53 -3.36 -13.73
CA ASP A 96 -2.54 -4.82 -13.50
C ASP A 96 -1.36 -5.31 -12.63
N GLY A 97 -0.63 -4.41 -12.00
CA GLY A 97 0.58 -4.72 -11.23
C GLY A 97 0.34 -5.42 -9.89
N LEU A 98 -0.89 -5.41 -9.38
CA LEU A 98 -1.24 -6.07 -8.12
C LEU A 98 -1.90 -7.44 -8.39
N THR A 99 -1.26 -8.49 -7.92
CA THR A 99 -1.72 -9.87 -8.09
C THR A 99 -1.96 -10.54 -6.75
N PHE A 100 -2.93 -11.45 -6.68
CA PHE A 100 -3.25 -12.24 -5.49
C PHE A 100 -3.24 -13.73 -5.79
N ASP A 101 -3.01 -14.55 -4.77
CA ASP A 101 -3.22 -15.99 -4.86
C ASP A 101 -4.72 -16.31 -5.10
N ALA A 102 -5.00 -17.56 -5.47
CA ALA A 102 -6.36 -17.97 -5.84
C ALA A 102 -7.39 -17.78 -4.71
N ALA A 103 -6.95 -17.90 -3.45
CA ALA A 103 -7.83 -17.79 -2.29
C ALA A 103 -8.22 -16.32 -1.99
N HIS A 104 -7.36 -15.36 -2.35
CA HIS A 104 -7.53 -13.93 -2.03
C HIS A 104 -7.90 -13.07 -3.24
N LYS A 105 -7.90 -13.65 -4.45
CA LYS A 105 -8.21 -12.95 -5.70
C LYS A 105 -9.60 -12.30 -5.69
N ALA A 106 -10.58 -12.93 -5.08
CA ALA A 106 -11.96 -12.41 -5.04
C ALA A 106 -12.11 -11.19 -4.10
N ASP A 107 -11.37 -11.14 -3.00
CA ASP A 107 -11.33 -9.96 -2.10
C ASP A 107 -10.50 -8.83 -2.73
N GLY A 108 -9.40 -9.17 -3.40
CA GLY A 108 -8.56 -8.21 -4.12
C GLY A 108 -7.91 -7.17 -3.23
N ARG A 109 -7.75 -7.45 -1.92
CA ARG A 109 -7.16 -6.56 -0.93
C ARG A 109 -6.02 -7.25 -0.19
N GLY A 110 -5.08 -6.43 0.32
CA GLY A 110 -4.01 -6.91 1.18
C GLY A 110 -3.16 -5.78 1.74
N TRP A 111 -2.29 -6.11 2.67
CA TRP A 111 -1.48 -5.16 3.41
C TRP A 111 -0.09 -5.00 2.82
N VAL A 112 0.34 -3.75 2.65
CA VAL A 112 1.71 -3.38 2.31
C VAL A 112 2.27 -2.44 3.37
N SER A 113 3.59 -2.45 3.58
CA SER A 113 4.23 -1.50 4.47
C SER A 113 4.13 -0.08 3.90
N ALA A 114 3.73 0.90 4.70
CA ALA A 114 3.68 2.30 4.29
C ALA A 114 5.05 2.86 3.85
N LYS A 115 6.15 2.21 4.24
CA LYS A 115 7.51 2.57 3.82
C LYS A 115 7.81 2.27 2.35
N LEU A 116 6.99 1.44 1.71
CA LEU A 116 7.12 1.00 0.32
C LEU A 116 6.06 1.62 -0.59
N VAL A 117 5.41 2.68 -0.10
CA VAL A 117 4.33 3.38 -0.79
C VAL A 117 4.66 4.86 -0.88
N GLY A 118 4.48 5.41 -2.07
CA GLY A 118 4.51 6.83 -2.36
C GLY A 118 3.11 7.39 -2.59
N THR A 119 2.99 8.68 -2.44
CA THR A 119 1.83 9.48 -2.82
C THR A 119 2.27 10.90 -3.07
N GLN A 120 1.46 11.69 -3.75
CA GLN A 120 1.76 13.09 -4.01
C GLN A 120 0.71 14.00 -3.39
N LEU A 121 1.15 15.18 -2.95
CA LEU A 121 0.26 16.19 -2.43
C LEU A 121 -0.55 16.81 -3.56
N ARG A 122 -1.82 17.06 -3.30
CA ARG A 122 -2.71 17.77 -4.22
C ARG A 122 -2.99 19.20 -3.76
N LEU A 123 -3.05 19.40 -2.45
CA LEU A 123 -3.30 20.70 -1.84
C LEU A 123 -2.09 21.18 -1.04
N PRO A 124 -1.91 22.52 -0.96
CA PRO A 124 -0.80 23.16 -0.27
C PRO A 124 -0.87 23.06 1.25
N ALA A 125 -2.05 22.85 1.77
CA ALA A 125 -2.31 22.95 3.20
C ALA A 125 -2.12 21.61 3.90
N PHE A 126 -1.40 21.62 4.99
CA PHE A 126 -1.41 20.54 5.97
C PHE A 126 -2.32 20.92 7.14
N ARG A 127 -3.15 19.95 7.55
CA ARG A 127 -4.03 20.12 8.70
C ARG A 127 -3.53 19.30 9.89
N SER A 128 -3.95 19.76 11.09
CA SER A 128 -3.63 19.07 12.35
C SER A 128 -4.41 17.77 12.56
N ALA A 129 -5.52 17.57 11.84
CA ALA A 129 -6.39 16.39 11.90
C ALA A 129 -7.05 16.10 10.54
N PRO A 130 -7.56 14.87 10.31
CA PRO A 130 -8.16 14.45 9.04
C PRO A 130 -9.60 14.97 8.87
N GLN A 131 -9.79 16.26 8.92
CA GLN A 131 -11.08 16.92 8.76
C GLN A 131 -10.90 18.36 8.25
N ARG A 132 -11.89 18.82 7.51
CA ARG A 132 -11.86 20.09 6.77
C ARG A 132 -11.69 21.34 7.65
N ASP A 133 -12.30 21.34 8.82
CA ASP A 133 -12.28 22.44 9.79
C ASP A 133 -11.11 22.36 10.80
N ALA A 134 -10.27 21.33 10.69
CA ALA A 134 -9.06 21.25 11.51
C ALA A 134 -8.11 22.41 11.19
N PRO A 135 -7.38 22.93 12.21
CA PRO A 135 -6.41 23.99 12.00
C PRO A 135 -5.38 23.64 10.93
N GLU A 136 -5.11 24.58 10.04
CA GLU A 136 -3.98 24.50 9.13
C GLU A 136 -2.69 24.71 9.93
N ILE A 137 -1.74 23.79 9.79
CA ILE A 137 -0.46 23.81 10.53
C ILE A 137 0.73 24.14 9.62
N ALA A 138 0.55 24.02 8.32
CA ALA A 138 1.54 24.39 7.32
C ALA A 138 0.88 24.71 5.99
N HIS A 139 1.51 25.60 5.23
CA HIS A 139 1.15 25.94 3.88
C HIS A 139 2.42 25.94 3.02
N PHE A 140 2.50 25.07 2.04
CA PHE A 140 3.62 25.06 1.10
C PHE A 140 3.41 26.17 0.06
N GLN A 141 4.47 26.93 -0.22
CA GLN A 141 4.39 28.02 -1.19
C GLN A 141 4.62 27.50 -2.61
N GLY A 142 3.94 28.06 -3.58
CA GLY A 142 4.07 27.76 -5.00
C GLY A 142 2.72 27.58 -5.69
N ASP A 143 2.71 27.80 -6.99
CA ASP A 143 1.50 27.70 -7.81
C ASP A 143 1.26 26.27 -8.32
N SER A 144 2.24 25.38 -8.18
CA SER A 144 2.13 23.98 -8.59
C SER A 144 2.46 23.05 -7.42
N TRP A 145 1.54 22.17 -7.18
CA TRP A 145 1.52 21.19 -6.09
C TRP A 145 1.79 19.80 -6.63
N GLY A 146 2.95 19.66 -7.15
CA GLY A 146 3.39 18.39 -7.65
C GLY A 146 4.64 17.93 -6.89
N PRO A 147 5.31 16.88 -7.38
CA PRO A 147 6.55 16.34 -6.81
C PRO A 147 7.65 17.39 -6.68
N ASP A 148 7.58 18.46 -7.46
CA ASP A 148 8.60 19.51 -7.52
C ASP A 148 8.49 20.53 -6.37
N SER A 149 7.34 20.62 -5.70
CA SER A 149 7.07 21.66 -4.68
C SER A 149 7.22 21.15 -3.25
N ALA A 150 6.76 19.94 -2.97
CA ALA A 150 6.90 19.31 -1.66
C ALA A 150 6.86 17.79 -1.80
N GLY A 151 8.00 17.16 -1.63
CA GLY A 151 8.12 15.70 -1.68
C GLY A 151 7.61 15.03 -0.41
N VAL A 152 6.79 14.00 -0.57
CA VAL A 152 6.39 13.11 0.53
C VAL A 152 7.54 12.16 0.85
N THR A 153 8.02 12.20 2.10
CA THR A 153 9.14 11.36 2.56
C THR A 153 8.69 10.20 3.45
N ALA A 154 7.49 10.27 4.03
CA ALA A 154 6.91 9.18 4.80
C ALA A 154 5.37 9.27 4.83
N ILE A 155 4.72 8.10 4.85
CA ILE A 155 3.28 7.94 5.08
C ILE A 155 3.10 7.33 6.47
N HIS A 156 2.25 7.93 7.30
CA HIS A 156 1.98 7.48 8.68
C HIS A 156 0.64 6.76 8.82
N GLY A 157 -0.34 7.11 7.99
CA GLY A 157 -1.66 6.52 7.98
C GLY A 157 -2.64 7.30 7.11
N CYS A 158 -3.91 6.91 7.15
CA CYS A 158 -4.97 7.62 6.44
C CYS A 158 -6.31 7.48 7.17
N GLN A 159 -7.21 8.43 6.91
CA GLN A 159 -8.59 8.41 7.41
C GLN A 159 -9.51 9.13 6.42
N GLY A 160 -10.55 8.45 5.93
CA GLY A 160 -11.41 9.00 4.90
C GLY A 160 -10.61 9.41 3.66
N GLN A 161 -10.75 10.63 3.24
CA GLN A 161 -10.04 11.22 2.09
C GLN A 161 -8.72 11.92 2.47
N TYR A 162 -8.24 11.73 3.71
CA TYR A 162 -7.01 12.33 4.21
C TYR A 162 -5.92 11.29 4.38
N ILE A 163 -4.69 11.72 4.13
CA ILE A 163 -3.47 10.95 4.39
C ILE A 163 -2.57 11.73 5.34
N GLU A 164 -2.02 11.06 6.34
CA GLU A 164 -1.02 11.64 7.22
C GLU A 164 0.38 11.34 6.69
N VAL A 165 1.11 12.38 6.35
CA VAL A 165 2.43 12.27 5.74
C VAL A 165 3.45 13.20 6.41
N THR A 166 4.72 12.88 6.24
CA THR A 166 5.82 13.84 6.36
C THR A 166 6.20 14.30 4.96
N ALA A 167 6.17 15.60 4.71
CA ALA A 167 6.56 16.19 3.43
C ALA A 167 7.19 17.57 3.62
N GLY A 168 7.86 18.05 2.59
CA GLY A 168 8.48 19.38 2.56
C GLY A 168 9.18 19.64 1.23
N PRO A 169 9.63 20.89 0.99
CA PRO A 169 10.42 21.22 -0.18
C PRO A 169 11.77 20.45 -0.18
N PRO A 170 12.39 20.23 -1.35
CA PRO A 170 13.60 19.40 -1.49
C PRO A 170 14.77 19.84 -0.61
N ASP A 171 14.92 21.15 -0.38
CA ASP A 171 15.98 21.80 0.39
C ASP A 171 15.49 22.39 1.71
N GLY A 172 14.24 22.10 2.10
CA GLY A 172 13.56 22.71 3.24
C GLY A 172 13.30 21.74 4.39
N LYS A 173 12.69 22.31 5.44
CA LYS A 173 12.28 21.53 6.61
C LYS A 173 11.00 20.75 6.32
N THR A 174 11.05 19.45 6.55
CA THR A 174 9.85 18.60 6.46
C THR A 174 8.93 18.80 7.66
N LEU A 175 7.63 18.68 7.43
CA LEU A 175 6.58 18.74 8.42
C LEU A 175 5.69 17.51 8.32
N ARG A 176 5.10 17.10 9.44
CA ARG A 176 4.09 16.03 9.49
C ARG A 176 2.71 16.65 9.61
N GLY A 177 1.77 16.19 8.80
CA GLY A 177 0.41 16.67 8.82
C GLY A 177 -0.52 15.87 7.92
N TRP A 178 -1.78 16.24 7.93
CA TRP A 178 -2.84 15.63 7.14
C TRP A 178 -3.06 16.40 5.84
N SER A 179 -3.02 15.70 4.72
CA SER A 179 -3.30 16.24 3.38
C SER A 179 -4.58 15.63 2.82
N TYR A 180 -5.39 16.43 2.17
CA TYR A 180 -6.67 16.03 1.58
C TYR A 180 -6.49 15.55 0.14
N LEU A 181 -7.18 14.46 -0.24
CA LEU A 181 -7.21 13.87 -1.57
C LEU A 181 -5.83 13.79 -2.25
N PRO A 182 -4.85 13.11 -1.64
CA PRO A 182 -3.57 12.89 -2.29
C PRO A 182 -3.76 12.14 -3.61
N CYS A 183 -2.81 12.22 -4.51
CA CYS A 183 -2.89 11.53 -5.78
C CYS A 183 -1.71 10.57 -6.03
N SER A 184 -1.86 9.70 -7.03
CA SER A 184 -0.86 8.71 -7.42
C SER A 184 -0.12 9.05 -8.72
N LEU A 185 -0.39 10.21 -9.33
CA LEU A 185 0.24 10.60 -10.59
C LEU A 185 1.74 10.80 -10.38
N GLN A 186 2.56 10.13 -11.17
CA GLN A 186 4.01 10.13 -11.04
C GLN A 186 4.72 10.85 -12.19
N LEU A 187 4.04 11.03 -13.33
CA LEU A 187 4.57 11.67 -14.53
C LEU A 187 4.06 13.09 -14.73
N THR A 188 3.04 13.48 -14.00
CA THR A 188 2.43 14.81 -14.05
C THR A 188 2.14 15.30 -12.66
N THR A 189 1.86 16.60 -12.53
CA THR A 189 1.44 17.20 -11.27
C THR A 189 0.03 16.77 -10.86
N CYS A 190 -0.25 16.80 -9.58
CA CYS A 190 -1.58 16.52 -9.01
C CYS A 190 -2.50 17.73 -8.98
N ASP A 191 -2.11 18.82 -9.61
CA ASP A 191 -2.85 20.05 -9.69
C ASP A 191 -4.14 19.85 -10.50
N GLY A 192 -5.19 20.35 -10.05
CA GLY A 192 -6.45 20.36 -10.80
C GLY A 192 -7.69 20.36 -9.91
N GLY A 193 -8.23 21.55 -9.70
CA GLY A 193 -9.65 21.80 -9.46
C GLY A 193 -10.30 21.16 -8.25
N VAL A 194 -9.53 20.68 -7.29
CA VAL A 194 -10.07 20.15 -6.04
C VAL A 194 -9.99 21.23 -4.97
N THR A 195 -11.13 21.67 -4.51
CA THR A 195 -11.25 22.44 -3.25
C THR A 195 -11.62 21.47 -2.14
N GLU A 196 -10.95 21.60 -1.01
CA GLU A 196 -11.28 20.87 0.22
C GLU A 196 -12.70 21.22 0.74
#